data_9012e3fbe425bd5d1b92308f8f95c3b1
#
_entry.id   9012e3fbe425bd5d1b92308f8f95c3b1
#
_cell.length_a   1.000
_cell.length_b   1.000
_cell.length_c   1.000
_cell.angle_alpha   90.00
_cell.angle_beta   90.00
_cell.angle_gamma   90.00
#
_symmetry.space_group_name_H-M   'P 1'
#
loop_
_entity.id
_entity.type
_entity.pdbx_description
1 polymer ?
#
loop_
_entity_poly.entity_id
_entity_poly.type
_entity_poly.pdbx_seq_one_letter_code
_entity_poly.pdbx_strand_id
1 'polypeptide(L)'
;MEKSAGLIIFRREKEKIYYLLLRYQSLSKKGIDYWGFPKGHIEGEETERETAAREAVEETGIKDLRFIDDFKYLIDYSFKKSGKIVFKTVTFFIAETTTKKVRVSFEHIGYQWVKYEPALSSLSFSNDIDMLKKAHRFIKRK
;
A
#
# COMPACT_ATOMS: atom_id res chain seq x y z
N MET A 1 -16.30 13.55 -1.29
CA MET A 1 -15.06 12.97 -0.74
C MET A 1 -14.90 11.55 -1.23
N GLU A 2 -13.73 11.23 -1.75
CA GLU A 2 -13.42 9.86 -2.16
C GLU A 2 -12.74 9.11 -1.03
N LYS A 3 -13.09 7.84 -0.87
CA LYS A 3 -12.50 6.98 0.15
C LYS A 3 -11.88 5.74 -0.47
N SER A 4 -10.66 5.46 -0.07
CA SER A 4 -9.93 4.28 -0.48
C SER A 4 -9.31 3.59 0.74
N ALA A 5 -8.90 2.37 0.56
CA ALA A 5 -8.17 1.65 1.59
C ALA A 5 -7.03 0.88 0.96
N GLY A 6 -5.98 0.68 1.73
CA GLY A 6 -4.79 0.00 1.25
C GLY A 6 -4.13 -0.81 2.33
N LEU A 7 -3.06 -1.50 1.94
CA LEU A 7 -2.42 -2.47 2.81
C LEU A 7 -0.91 -2.41 2.68
N ILE A 8 -0.23 -2.35 3.82
CA ILE A 8 1.22 -2.52 3.87
C ILE A 8 1.45 -4.00 4.11
N ILE A 9 2.01 -4.70 3.11
CA ILE A 9 2.24 -6.13 3.20
C ILE A 9 3.70 -6.39 3.51
N PHE A 10 3.97 -7.20 4.53
CA PHE A 10 5.33 -7.59 4.86
C PHE A 10 5.43 -9.09 5.05
N ARG A 11 6.66 -9.61 4.93
CA ARG A 11 6.99 -10.99 5.24
C ARG A 11 8.29 -11.04 6.02
N ARG A 12 8.45 -12.09 6.80
CA ARG A 12 9.67 -12.32 7.56
C ARG A 12 10.47 -13.45 6.92
N GLU A 13 11.76 -13.27 6.83
CA GLU A 13 12.67 -14.30 6.37
C GLU A 13 13.97 -14.17 7.14
N LYS A 14 14.34 -15.22 7.89
CA LYS A 14 15.56 -15.23 8.71
C LYS A 14 15.66 -14.00 9.62
N GLU A 15 14.58 -13.70 10.32
CA GLU A 15 14.47 -12.57 11.25
C GLU A 15 14.49 -11.19 10.59
N LYS A 16 14.50 -11.15 9.26
CA LYS A 16 14.46 -9.88 8.54
C LYS A 16 13.06 -9.61 8.02
N ILE A 17 12.69 -8.34 7.97
CA ILE A 17 11.39 -7.90 7.49
C ILE A 17 11.54 -7.33 6.09
N TYR A 18 10.71 -7.84 5.17
CA TYR A 18 10.66 -7.37 3.79
C TYR A 18 9.28 -6.80 3.50
N TYR A 19 9.25 -5.63 2.89
CA TYR A 19 8.01 -4.96 2.50
C TYR A 19 7.78 -5.13 1.02
N LEU A 20 6.52 -5.30 0.64
CA LEU A 20 6.13 -5.39 -0.76
C LEU A 20 5.82 -3.99 -1.28
N LEU A 21 6.53 -3.60 -2.32
CA LEU A 21 6.23 -2.36 -3.03
C LEU A 21 5.81 -2.70 -4.46
N LEU A 22 4.79 -2.02 -4.93
CA LEU A 22 4.29 -2.17 -6.30
C LEU A 22 4.74 -0.97 -7.13
N ARG A 23 5.10 -1.21 -8.37
CA ARG A 23 5.52 -0.14 -9.27
C ARG A 23 4.33 0.34 -10.07
N TYR A 24 4.04 1.62 -9.92
CA TYR A 24 2.95 2.28 -10.63
C TYR A 24 3.47 3.04 -11.82
N GLN A 25 2.77 2.91 -12.94
CA GLN A 25 3.10 3.69 -14.12
C GLN A 25 2.51 5.08 -13.96
N SER A 26 3.31 6.09 -14.31
CA SER A 26 2.82 7.46 -14.28
C SER A 26 1.75 7.66 -15.35
N LEU A 27 0.68 8.38 -15.00
CA LEU A 27 -0.38 8.72 -15.93
C LEU A 27 -0.01 9.92 -16.80
N SER A 28 1.06 10.62 -16.44
CA SER A 28 1.53 11.78 -17.21
C SER A 28 2.60 11.35 -18.19
N LYS A 29 2.58 11.87 -19.41
CA LYS A 29 3.60 11.58 -20.43
C LYS A 29 5.00 12.01 -19.97
N LYS A 30 5.08 12.97 -19.05
CA LYS A 30 6.35 13.47 -18.52
C LYS A 30 6.59 12.94 -17.10
N GLY A 31 5.70 12.09 -16.60
CA GLY A 31 5.79 11.59 -15.25
C GLY A 31 6.78 10.44 -15.13
N ILE A 32 7.27 10.26 -13.92
CA ILE A 32 8.16 9.16 -13.57
C ILE A 32 7.35 8.09 -12.87
N ASP A 33 7.62 6.82 -13.16
CA ASP A 33 7.01 5.72 -12.43
C ASP A 33 7.35 5.83 -10.95
N TYR A 34 6.46 5.36 -10.09
CA TYR A 34 6.68 5.45 -8.66
C TYR A 34 6.35 4.14 -7.96
N TRP A 35 6.88 3.97 -6.77
CA TRP A 35 6.64 2.81 -5.92
C TRP A 35 5.65 3.16 -4.83
N GLY A 36 4.75 2.24 -4.53
CA GLY A 36 3.75 2.42 -3.50
C GLY A 36 3.16 1.10 -3.04
N PHE A 37 2.06 1.19 -2.29
CA PHE A 37 1.39 0.04 -1.69
C PHE A 37 0.07 -0.27 -2.40
N PRO A 38 -0.41 -1.52 -2.36
CA PRO A 38 -1.72 -1.84 -2.94
C PRO A 38 -2.82 -1.06 -2.24
N LYS A 39 -3.74 -0.53 -3.04
CA LYS A 39 -4.88 0.24 -2.54
C LYS A 39 -5.95 0.37 -3.61
N GLY A 40 -7.16 0.70 -3.20
CA GLY A 40 -8.23 0.97 -4.14
C GLY A 40 -9.47 1.53 -3.46
N HIS A 41 -10.46 1.86 -4.27
CA HIS A 41 -11.70 2.47 -3.81
C HIS A 41 -12.58 1.50 -3.06
N ILE A 42 -13.26 2.02 -2.03
CA ILE A 42 -14.27 1.26 -1.29
C ILE A 42 -15.45 1.04 -2.21
N GLU A 43 -15.90 -0.21 -2.33
CA GLU A 43 -17.05 -0.56 -3.15
C GLU A 43 -18.23 -0.96 -2.29
N GLY A 44 -19.42 -0.42 -2.62
CA GLY A 44 -20.66 -0.76 -1.92
C GLY A 44 -20.55 -0.54 -0.43
N GLU A 45 -20.88 -1.57 0.33
CA GLU A 45 -20.89 -1.51 1.79
C GLU A 45 -19.64 -2.11 2.44
N GLU A 46 -18.58 -2.29 1.66
CA GLU A 46 -17.32 -2.81 2.23
C GLU A 46 -16.82 -1.94 3.36
N THR A 47 -16.28 -2.59 4.38
CA THR A 47 -15.49 -1.85 5.38
C THR A 47 -14.14 -1.50 4.75
N GLU A 48 -13.42 -0.57 5.36
CA GLU A 48 -12.09 -0.20 4.90
C GLU A 48 -11.16 -1.41 4.88
N ARG A 49 -11.24 -2.25 5.92
CA ARG A 49 -10.41 -3.46 6.02
C ARG A 49 -10.75 -4.47 4.91
N GLU A 50 -12.02 -4.64 4.61
CA GLU A 50 -12.44 -5.51 3.52
C GLU A 50 -11.93 -5.02 2.17
N THR A 51 -12.00 -3.72 1.94
CA THR A 51 -11.49 -3.10 0.72
C THR A 51 -9.98 -3.32 0.60
N ALA A 52 -9.23 -3.07 1.68
CA ALA A 52 -7.79 -3.25 1.69
C ALA A 52 -7.41 -4.70 1.34
N ALA A 53 -8.12 -5.66 1.92
CA ALA A 53 -7.86 -7.08 1.65
C ALA A 53 -8.19 -7.44 0.20
N ARG A 54 -9.34 -7.01 -0.31
CA ARG A 54 -9.75 -7.29 -1.68
C ARG A 54 -8.78 -6.72 -2.69
N GLU A 55 -8.44 -5.45 -2.54
CA GLU A 55 -7.51 -4.77 -3.45
C GLU A 55 -6.12 -5.42 -3.41
N ALA A 56 -5.65 -5.80 -2.24
CA ALA A 56 -4.35 -6.47 -2.12
C ALA A 56 -4.35 -7.81 -2.86
N VAL A 57 -5.41 -8.61 -2.72
CA VAL A 57 -5.52 -9.88 -3.44
C VAL A 57 -5.57 -9.66 -4.96
N GLU A 58 -6.36 -8.69 -5.40
CA GLU A 58 -6.45 -8.37 -6.82
C GLU A 58 -5.13 -7.92 -7.42
N GLU A 59 -4.38 -7.10 -6.68
CA GLU A 59 -3.16 -6.47 -7.21
C GLU A 59 -1.92 -7.32 -7.04
N THR A 60 -1.90 -8.28 -6.12
CA THR A 60 -0.70 -9.07 -5.82
C THR A 60 -0.87 -10.58 -6.00
N GLY A 61 -2.09 -11.07 -5.97
CA GLY A 61 -2.36 -12.50 -5.98
C GLY A 61 -2.08 -13.19 -4.65
N ILE A 62 -1.66 -12.46 -3.62
CA ILE A 62 -1.40 -13.02 -2.30
C ILE A 62 -2.71 -13.22 -1.55
N LYS A 63 -2.97 -14.42 -1.07
CA LYS A 63 -4.23 -14.74 -0.39
C LYS A 63 -4.09 -14.93 1.11
N ASP A 64 -2.91 -15.28 1.60
CA ASP A 64 -2.66 -15.53 3.03
C ASP A 64 -2.31 -14.25 3.79
N LEU A 65 -3.19 -13.28 3.73
CA LEU A 65 -2.97 -11.98 4.38
C LEU A 65 -3.49 -12.04 5.83
N ARG A 66 -2.57 -11.94 6.77
CA ARG A 66 -2.91 -11.90 8.19
C ARG A 66 -2.75 -10.48 8.72
N PHE A 67 -3.87 -9.83 8.96
CA PHE A 67 -3.86 -8.45 9.45
C PHE A 67 -3.28 -8.37 10.85
N ILE A 68 -2.50 -7.33 11.08
CA ILE A 68 -1.98 -7.01 12.40
C ILE A 68 -2.95 -6.01 13.03
N ASP A 69 -3.57 -6.40 14.14
CA ASP A 69 -4.57 -5.57 14.79
C ASP A 69 -3.96 -4.31 15.40
N ASP A 70 -4.81 -3.31 15.61
CA ASP A 70 -4.48 -2.06 16.30
C ASP A 70 -3.61 -1.09 15.50
N PHE A 71 -3.43 -1.32 14.20
CA PHE A 71 -2.76 -0.34 13.33
C PHE A 71 -3.72 0.17 12.28
N LYS A 72 -3.78 1.48 12.17
CA LYS A 72 -4.60 2.16 11.17
C LYS A 72 -3.96 3.51 10.90
N TYR A 73 -3.71 3.82 9.64
CA TYR A 73 -3.05 5.05 9.25
C TYR A 73 -3.87 5.74 8.17
N LEU A 74 -4.22 7.00 8.36
CA LEU A 74 -5.01 7.77 7.41
C LEU A 74 -4.13 8.79 6.69
N ILE A 75 -4.27 8.81 5.37
CA ILE A 75 -3.64 9.82 4.53
C ILE A 75 -4.74 10.62 3.86
N ASP A 76 -4.74 11.94 4.07
CA ASP A 76 -5.68 12.85 3.43
C ASP A 76 -4.95 13.69 2.42
N TYR A 77 -5.54 13.85 1.24
CA TYR A 77 -5.01 14.78 0.26
C TYR A 77 -6.12 15.28 -0.65
N SER A 78 -5.82 16.35 -1.42
CA SER A 78 -6.75 16.90 -2.37
C SER A 78 -6.10 17.01 -3.74
N PHE A 79 -6.93 16.98 -4.76
CA PHE A 79 -6.47 17.15 -6.12
C PHE A 79 -7.56 17.82 -6.95
N LYS A 80 -7.18 18.38 -8.10
CA LYS A 80 -8.15 19.01 -9.01
C LYS A 80 -8.60 17.98 -10.04
N LYS A 81 -9.92 17.94 -10.25
CA LYS A 81 -10.52 17.10 -11.28
C LYS A 81 -11.64 17.91 -11.94
N SER A 82 -11.53 18.14 -13.23
CA SER A 82 -12.50 18.91 -13.99
C SER A 82 -12.78 20.29 -13.38
N GLY A 83 -11.73 20.97 -12.93
CA GLY A 83 -11.84 22.32 -12.35
C GLY A 83 -12.31 22.37 -10.91
N LYS A 84 -12.62 21.21 -10.31
CA LYS A 84 -13.09 21.14 -8.92
C LYS A 84 -12.04 20.49 -8.04
N ILE A 85 -12.01 20.90 -6.76
CA ILE A 85 -11.13 20.30 -5.77
C ILE A 85 -11.83 19.06 -5.21
N VAL A 86 -11.14 17.91 -5.29
CA VAL A 86 -11.63 16.65 -4.74
C VAL A 86 -10.77 16.29 -3.54
N PHE A 87 -11.42 15.95 -2.44
CA PHE A 87 -10.73 15.48 -1.22
C PHE A 87 -10.77 13.97 -1.20
N LYS A 88 -9.66 13.36 -0.82
CA LYS A 88 -9.53 11.91 -0.76
C LYS A 88 -8.88 11.49 0.54
N THR A 89 -9.44 10.45 1.16
CA THR A 89 -8.86 9.79 2.32
C THR A 89 -8.52 8.36 1.97
N VAL A 90 -7.30 7.94 2.29
CA VAL A 90 -6.87 6.55 2.13
C VAL A 90 -6.53 6.01 3.51
N THR A 91 -7.18 4.91 3.89
CA THR A 91 -6.92 4.24 5.16
C THR A 91 -6.07 3.01 4.92
N PHE A 92 -4.92 2.92 5.62
CA PHE A 92 -3.99 1.80 5.47
C PHE A 92 -3.95 0.93 6.71
N PHE A 93 -3.80 -0.35 6.46
CA PHE A 93 -3.60 -1.39 7.48
C PHE A 93 -2.29 -2.12 7.21
N ILE A 94 -1.92 -3.02 8.10
CA ILE A 94 -0.73 -3.85 7.94
C ILE A 94 -1.15 -5.32 7.91
N ALA A 95 -0.55 -6.11 7.04
CA ALA A 95 -0.75 -7.55 7.04
C ALA A 95 0.55 -8.28 6.78
N GLU A 96 0.71 -9.42 7.42
CA GLU A 96 1.84 -10.31 7.21
C GLU A 96 1.44 -11.44 6.27
N THR A 97 2.36 -11.85 5.40
CA THR A 97 2.17 -12.99 4.53
C THR A 97 3.39 -13.92 4.61
N THR A 98 3.19 -15.19 4.31
CA THR A 98 4.29 -16.13 4.10
C THR A 98 4.56 -16.35 2.61
N THR A 99 3.73 -15.78 1.74
CA THR A 99 3.82 -15.93 0.30
C THR A 99 4.82 -14.94 -0.28
N LYS A 100 5.82 -15.46 -0.99
CA LYS A 100 6.83 -14.63 -1.64
C LYS A 100 6.46 -14.32 -3.08
N LYS A 101 5.75 -15.23 -3.74
CA LYS A 101 5.40 -15.09 -5.15
C LYS A 101 4.28 -14.05 -5.33
N VAL A 102 4.53 -13.06 -6.18
CA VAL A 102 3.58 -11.99 -6.47
C VAL A 102 3.25 -12.01 -7.96
N ARG A 103 1.97 -11.84 -8.26
CA ARG A 103 1.50 -11.70 -9.63
C ARG A 103 0.78 -10.35 -9.72
N VAL A 104 1.49 -9.36 -10.25
CA VAL A 104 0.90 -8.01 -10.33
C VAL A 104 -0.22 -7.96 -11.35
N SER A 105 -1.22 -7.11 -11.06
CA SER A 105 -2.31 -6.85 -11.97
C SER A 105 -1.82 -6.01 -13.14
N PHE A 106 -2.65 -5.86 -14.17
CA PHE A 106 -2.29 -5.05 -15.34
C PHE A 106 -2.10 -3.57 -14.99
N GLU A 107 -2.56 -3.13 -13.83
CA GLU A 107 -2.41 -1.74 -13.39
C GLU A 107 -0.99 -1.42 -12.91
N HIS A 108 -0.18 -2.45 -12.69
CA HIS A 108 1.16 -2.28 -12.16
C HIS A 108 2.19 -2.88 -13.11
N ILE A 109 3.36 -2.28 -13.15
CA ILE A 109 4.42 -2.70 -14.06
C ILE A 109 5.55 -3.47 -13.37
N GLY A 110 5.40 -3.74 -12.08
CA GLY A 110 6.38 -4.55 -11.37
C GLY A 110 6.17 -4.53 -9.87
N TYR A 111 7.03 -5.27 -9.18
CA TYR A 111 7.01 -5.31 -7.72
C TYR A 111 8.42 -5.58 -7.22
N GLN A 112 8.63 -5.33 -5.91
CA GLN A 112 9.86 -5.71 -5.23
C GLN A 112 9.57 -5.99 -3.77
N TRP A 113 10.32 -6.95 -3.22
CA TRP A 113 10.38 -7.18 -1.79
C TRP A 113 11.65 -6.52 -1.28
N VAL A 114 11.54 -5.55 -0.40
CA VAL A 114 12.70 -4.79 0.07
C VAL A 114 12.69 -4.62 1.57
N LYS A 115 13.88 -4.53 2.13
CA LYS A 115 14.04 -4.21 3.54
C LYS A 115 13.61 -2.77 3.79
N TYR A 116 13.46 -2.45 5.07
CA TYR A 116 12.96 -1.15 5.49
C TYR A 116 13.67 0.06 4.88
N GLU A 117 15.00 0.12 5.00
CA GLU A 117 15.73 1.28 4.51
C GLU A 117 15.67 1.44 2.99
N PRO A 118 15.90 0.39 2.20
CA PRO A 118 15.68 0.50 0.75
C PRO A 118 14.23 0.87 0.39
N ALA A 119 13.27 0.41 1.18
CA ALA A 119 11.86 0.76 0.94
C ALA A 119 11.65 2.27 1.10
N LEU A 120 12.20 2.85 2.16
CA LEU A 120 12.12 4.31 2.38
C LEU A 120 12.73 5.07 1.23
N SER A 121 13.86 4.59 0.70
CA SER A 121 14.54 5.25 -0.43
C SER A 121 13.77 5.10 -1.73
N SER A 122 12.99 4.03 -1.88
CA SER A 122 12.22 3.79 -3.12
C SER A 122 10.94 4.59 -3.18
N LEU A 123 10.30 4.83 -2.02
CA LEU A 123 9.03 5.55 -1.98
C LEU A 123 9.20 7.01 -2.40
N SER A 124 8.30 7.48 -3.26
CA SER A 124 8.37 8.82 -3.83
C SER A 124 7.61 9.88 -3.03
N PHE A 125 6.63 9.46 -2.24
CA PHE A 125 5.75 10.41 -1.54
C PHE A 125 6.02 10.43 -0.04
N SER A 126 6.12 11.64 0.51
CA SER A 126 6.41 11.83 1.94
C SER A 126 5.37 11.17 2.83
N ASN A 127 4.11 11.15 2.42
CA ASN A 127 3.06 10.48 3.20
C ASN A 127 3.31 8.99 3.35
N ASP A 128 3.75 8.34 2.26
CA ASP A 128 4.06 6.91 2.29
C ASP A 128 5.29 6.63 3.14
N ILE A 129 6.29 7.50 3.06
CA ILE A 129 7.51 7.37 3.84
C ILE A 129 7.20 7.47 5.34
N ASP A 130 6.44 8.49 5.73
CA ASP A 130 6.05 8.68 7.13
C ASP A 130 5.22 7.51 7.64
N MET A 131 4.32 7.01 6.81
CA MET A 131 3.48 5.86 7.13
C MET A 131 4.32 4.63 7.36
N LEU A 132 5.26 4.34 6.46
CA LEU A 132 6.11 3.15 6.60
C LEU A 132 6.98 3.23 7.85
N LYS A 133 7.46 4.40 8.21
CA LYS A 133 8.21 4.57 9.45
C LYS A 133 7.39 4.18 10.67
N LYS A 134 6.13 4.61 10.71
CA LYS A 134 5.23 4.26 11.81
C LYS A 134 4.89 2.78 11.82
N ALA A 135 4.60 2.22 10.64
CA ALA A 135 4.27 0.82 10.50
C ALA A 135 5.44 -0.05 10.96
N HIS A 136 6.66 0.29 10.56
CA HIS A 136 7.85 -0.49 10.92
C HIS A 136 8.07 -0.50 12.43
N ARG A 137 7.93 0.65 13.09
CA ARG A 137 8.03 0.72 14.54
C ARG A 137 6.96 -0.14 15.23
N PHE A 138 5.76 -0.10 14.68
CA PHE A 138 4.64 -0.89 15.22
C PHE A 138 4.92 -2.39 15.10
N ILE A 139 5.38 -2.84 13.95
CA ILE A 139 5.69 -4.25 13.69
C ILE A 139 6.80 -4.73 14.63
N LYS A 140 7.82 -3.92 14.84
CA LYS A 140 8.96 -4.30 15.70
C LYS A 140 8.59 -4.41 17.16
N ARG A 141 7.47 -3.84 17.59
CA ARG A 141 7.00 -3.97 18.98
C ARG A 141 6.17 -5.23 19.23
N LYS A 142 5.80 -5.94 18.18
CA LYS A 142 4.96 -7.14 18.27
C LYS A 142 5.79 -8.41 18.39
#